data_64ca7a2ea27671b7d5ebe760f2068c17
#
_entry.id   64ca7a2ea27671b7d5ebe760f2068c17
#
_cell.length_a   1.000
_cell.length_b   1.000
_cell.length_c   1.000
_cell.angle_alpha   90.00
_cell.angle_beta   90.00
_cell.angle_gamma   90.00
#
_symmetry.space_group_name_H-M   'P 1'
#
loop_
_entity.id
_entity.type
_entity.pdbx_description
1 polymer ?
#
loop_
_entity_poly.entity_id
_entity_poly.type
_entity_poly.pdbx_seq_one_letter_code
_entity_poly.pdbx_strand_id
1 'polypeptide(L)'
;GGKTPLGYIKDSNDKNKLIIYEPEAQIVRTIFNMASSGNQVGTIRDYLNNRHIPTANKSRYNKETFWENKTVKNILKNKVYIGTTVQNKRSRISYKNRKIRPNSEEKWIIVENTHEPIIDKKIFDTVQKMVIVQNYNRNEKKNMFLLDGLLFCYECKHKIGVRGKKNG
;
A
#
# COMPACT_ATOMS: atom_id res chain seq x y z
N GLY A 1 0.49 -12.15 18.64
CA GLY A 1 1.39 -11.88 17.52
C GLY A 1 0.63 -11.40 16.29
N GLY A 2 1.17 -10.42 15.58
CA GLY A 2 0.54 -9.87 14.37
C GLY A 2 0.40 -10.92 13.25
N LYS A 3 -0.52 -10.64 12.30
CA LYS A 3 -0.66 -11.44 11.07
C LYS A 3 0.62 -11.33 10.23
N THR A 4 1.09 -12.47 9.70
CA THR A 4 2.23 -12.47 8.76
C THR A 4 1.85 -11.79 7.44
N PRO A 5 2.78 -11.07 6.80
CA PRO A 5 2.57 -10.54 5.46
C PRO A 5 2.30 -11.66 4.44
N LEU A 6 1.62 -11.35 3.34
CA LEU A 6 1.45 -12.29 2.21
C LEU A 6 2.83 -12.74 1.72
N GLY A 7 2.99 -14.01 1.40
CA GLY A 7 4.26 -14.58 0.94
C GLY A 7 5.20 -15.04 2.04
N TYR A 8 4.85 -14.80 3.31
CA TYR A 8 5.62 -15.26 4.45
C TYR A 8 4.78 -16.05 5.44
N ILE A 9 5.39 -17.04 6.05
CA ILE A 9 4.89 -17.77 7.21
C ILE A 9 5.88 -17.63 8.37
N LYS A 10 5.45 -17.94 9.58
CA LYS A 10 6.36 -18.02 10.73
C LYS A 10 7.10 -19.34 10.72
N ASP A 11 8.37 -19.30 11.11
CA ASP A 11 9.13 -20.51 11.37
C ASP A 11 8.48 -21.33 12.52
N SER A 12 8.45 -22.64 12.38
CA SER A 12 7.93 -23.55 13.41
C SER A 12 8.76 -23.51 14.69
N ASN A 13 10.08 -23.30 14.59
CA ASN A 13 11.02 -23.29 15.68
C ASN A 13 11.20 -21.90 16.30
N ASP A 14 11.12 -20.83 15.47
CA ASP A 14 11.24 -19.45 15.91
C ASP A 14 10.08 -18.59 15.38
N LYS A 15 9.10 -18.33 16.23
CA LYS A 15 7.90 -17.52 15.88
C LYS A 15 8.22 -16.08 15.46
N ASN A 16 9.44 -15.60 15.66
CA ASN A 16 9.87 -14.27 15.27
C ASN A 16 10.50 -14.26 13.88
N LYS A 17 10.93 -15.42 13.36
CA LYS A 17 11.54 -15.57 12.05
C LYS A 17 10.45 -15.75 10.96
N LEU A 18 10.62 -15.04 9.85
CA LEU A 18 9.77 -15.17 8.66
C LEU A 18 10.45 -16.07 7.65
N ILE A 19 9.71 -17.03 7.11
CA ILE A 19 10.14 -17.94 6.04
C ILE A 19 9.26 -17.67 4.82
N ILE A 20 9.85 -17.73 3.63
CA ILE A 20 9.13 -17.59 2.36
C ILE A 20 8.16 -18.77 2.19
N TYR A 21 6.91 -18.45 1.89
CA TYR A 21 5.91 -19.41 1.47
C TYR A 21 5.66 -19.24 -0.03
N GLU A 22 6.24 -20.12 -0.80
CA GLU A 22 6.37 -19.98 -2.26
C GLU A 22 5.06 -19.75 -3.01
N PRO A 23 3.94 -20.44 -2.69
CA PRO A 23 2.66 -20.20 -3.37
C PRO A 23 2.15 -18.77 -3.25
N GLU A 24 2.33 -18.13 -2.08
CA GLU A 24 1.96 -16.72 -1.88
C GLU A 24 3.07 -15.75 -2.35
N ALA A 25 4.33 -16.15 -2.29
CA ALA A 25 5.46 -15.34 -2.75
C ALA A 25 5.40 -15.09 -4.26
N GLN A 26 4.94 -16.07 -5.04
CA GLN A 26 4.69 -15.93 -6.48
C GLN A 26 3.69 -14.80 -6.78
N ILE A 27 2.63 -14.69 -5.97
CA ILE A 27 1.65 -13.61 -6.11
C ILE A 27 2.31 -12.25 -5.87
N VAL A 28 3.16 -12.15 -4.84
CA VAL A 28 3.89 -10.92 -4.52
C VAL A 28 4.83 -10.54 -5.67
N ARG A 29 5.60 -11.50 -6.20
CA ARG A 29 6.48 -11.26 -7.37
C ARG A 29 5.69 -10.78 -8.59
N THR A 30 4.54 -11.39 -8.86
CA THR A 30 3.65 -10.96 -9.96
C THR A 30 3.19 -9.52 -9.78
N ILE A 31 2.76 -9.12 -8.57
CA ILE A 31 2.34 -7.75 -8.28
C ILE A 31 3.48 -6.75 -8.52
N PHE A 32 4.70 -7.06 -8.05
CA PHE A 32 5.85 -6.18 -8.23
C PHE A 32 6.33 -6.12 -9.68
N ASN A 33 6.32 -7.24 -10.42
CA ASN A 33 6.67 -7.28 -11.84
C ASN A 33 5.70 -6.45 -12.68
N MET A 34 4.40 -6.57 -12.45
CA MET A 34 3.42 -5.74 -13.13
C MET A 34 3.59 -4.25 -12.80
N ALA A 35 3.85 -3.92 -11.54
CA ALA A 35 4.07 -2.54 -11.12
C ALA A 35 5.36 -1.97 -11.74
N SER A 36 6.45 -2.72 -11.80
CA SER A 36 7.73 -2.30 -12.42
C SER A 36 7.62 -2.14 -13.94
N SER A 37 6.69 -2.86 -14.58
CA SER A 37 6.34 -2.68 -16.00
C SER A 37 5.40 -1.48 -16.25
N GLY A 38 5.11 -0.64 -15.24
CA GLY A 38 4.31 0.57 -15.37
C GLY A 38 2.80 0.38 -15.24
N ASN A 39 2.32 -0.84 -14.91
CA ASN A 39 0.89 -1.06 -14.73
C ASN A 39 0.35 -0.30 -13.50
N GLN A 40 -0.83 0.30 -13.67
CA GLN A 40 -1.51 0.97 -12.57
C GLN A 40 -2.06 -0.03 -11.55
N VAL A 41 -2.20 0.43 -10.31
CA VAL A 41 -2.73 -0.39 -9.19
C VAL A 41 -4.10 -0.99 -9.52
N GLY A 42 -4.97 -0.25 -10.22
CA GLY A 42 -6.28 -0.74 -10.67
C GLY A 42 -6.15 -1.93 -11.64
N THR A 43 -5.27 -1.83 -12.62
CA THR A 43 -5.00 -2.90 -13.59
C THR A 43 -4.47 -4.16 -12.90
N ILE A 44 -3.56 -3.99 -11.91
CA ILE A 44 -3.04 -5.12 -11.13
C ILE A 44 -4.14 -5.79 -10.33
N ARG A 45 -5.00 -5.01 -9.65
CA ARG A 45 -6.17 -5.52 -8.91
C ARG A 45 -7.08 -6.33 -9.82
N ASP A 46 -7.43 -5.79 -10.98
CA ASP A 46 -8.36 -6.43 -11.93
C ASP A 46 -7.75 -7.72 -12.50
N TYR A 47 -6.46 -7.73 -12.81
CA TYR A 47 -5.75 -8.93 -13.21
C TYR A 47 -5.84 -10.05 -12.18
N LEU A 48 -5.60 -9.70 -10.89
CA LEU A 48 -5.65 -10.68 -9.79
C LEU A 48 -7.06 -11.22 -9.56
N ASN A 49 -8.08 -10.35 -9.63
CA ASN A 49 -9.47 -10.74 -9.46
C ASN A 49 -10.00 -11.59 -10.64
N ASN A 50 -9.71 -11.20 -11.88
CA ASN A 50 -10.16 -11.92 -13.07
C ASN A 50 -9.56 -13.33 -13.17
N ARG A 51 -8.35 -13.51 -12.62
CA ARG A 51 -7.71 -14.84 -12.55
C ARG A 51 -8.04 -15.60 -11.27
N HIS A 52 -8.96 -15.09 -10.45
CA HIS A 52 -9.36 -15.70 -9.18
C HIS A 52 -8.19 -16.01 -8.24
N ILE A 53 -7.11 -15.21 -8.32
CA ILE A 53 -5.93 -15.40 -7.47
C ILE A 53 -6.32 -15.13 -6.01
N PRO A 54 -6.08 -16.07 -5.07
CA PRO A 54 -6.56 -15.93 -3.71
C PRO A 54 -5.84 -14.80 -2.97
N THR A 55 -6.59 -14.05 -2.17
CA THR A 55 -6.00 -13.12 -1.19
C THR A 55 -5.43 -13.88 0.00
N ALA A 56 -4.58 -13.23 0.82
CA ALA A 56 -4.07 -13.81 2.07
C ALA A 56 -5.20 -14.29 3.01
N ASN A 57 -6.35 -13.63 3.01
CA ASN A 57 -7.48 -14.04 3.84
C ASN A 57 -8.18 -15.29 3.28
N LYS A 58 -8.30 -15.42 1.97
CA LYS A 58 -8.86 -16.62 1.34
C LYS A 58 -7.91 -17.80 1.49
N SER A 59 -6.62 -17.60 1.24
CA SER A 59 -5.60 -18.65 1.34
C SER A 59 -5.47 -19.21 2.77
N ARG A 60 -5.50 -18.34 3.79
CA ARG A 60 -5.19 -18.74 5.17
C ARG A 60 -6.41 -19.02 6.05
N TYR A 61 -7.55 -18.41 5.73
CA TYR A 61 -8.75 -18.45 6.60
C TYR A 61 -10.01 -18.87 5.84
N ASN A 62 -9.88 -19.33 4.59
CA ASN A 62 -10.99 -19.68 3.70
C ASN A 62 -12.11 -18.62 3.65
N LYS A 63 -11.72 -17.33 3.85
CA LYS A 63 -12.67 -16.23 3.81
C LYS A 63 -12.69 -15.64 2.39
N GLU A 64 -13.84 -15.67 1.74
CA GLU A 64 -14.05 -15.03 0.44
C GLU A 64 -13.75 -13.53 0.53
N THR A 65 -12.73 -13.10 -0.19
CA THR A 65 -12.32 -11.69 -0.27
C THR A 65 -11.73 -11.42 -1.64
N PHE A 66 -12.00 -10.21 -2.14
CA PHE A 66 -11.46 -9.74 -3.41
C PHE A 66 -10.25 -8.83 -3.17
N TRP A 67 -9.43 -8.70 -4.20
CA TRP A 67 -8.34 -7.75 -4.21
C TRP A 67 -8.88 -6.33 -4.32
N GLU A 68 -8.36 -5.45 -3.47
CA GLU A 68 -8.68 -4.02 -3.45
C GLU A 68 -7.44 -3.19 -3.78
N ASN A 69 -7.63 -2.00 -4.34
CA ASN A 69 -6.54 -1.06 -4.60
C ASN A 69 -5.70 -0.75 -3.35
N LYS A 70 -6.35 -0.68 -2.18
CA LYS A 70 -5.69 -0.46 -0.90
C LYS A 70 -4.75 -1.59 -0.54
N THR A 71 -5.17 -2.83 -0.76
CA THR A 71 -4.38 -4.03 -0.47
C THR A 71 -3.14 -4.08 -1.37
N VAL A 72 -3.30 -3.88 -2.69
CA VAL A 72 -2.18 -3.84 -3.64
C VAL A 72 -1.21 -2.71 -3.28
N LYS A 73 -1.69 -1.50 -2.99
CA LYS A 73 -0.83 -0.38 -2.54
C LYS A 73 -0.06 -0.68 -1.27
N ASN A 74 -0.70 -1.34 -0.31
CA ASN A 74 -0.03 -1.71 0.94
C ASN A 74 1.08 -2.73 0.70
N ILE A 75 0.88 -3.69 -0.20
CA ILE A 75 1.91 -4.65 -0.61
C ILE A 75 3.09 -3.90 -1.25
N LEU A 76 2.84 -3.07 -2.25
CA LEU A 76 3.88 -2.34 -2.98
C LEU A 76 4.72 -1.40 -2.07
N LYS A 77 4.15 -0.89 -0.97
CA LYS A 77 4.84 0.00 -0.02
C LYS A 77 5.50 -0.71 1.15
N ASN A 78 5.33 -2.01 1.28
CA ASN A 78 5.78 -2.73 2.47
C ASN A 78 7.24 -3.19 2.34
N LYS A 79 8.14 -2.56 3.10
CA LYS A 79 9.57 -2.87 3.12
C LYS A 79 9.90 -4.31 3.58
N VAL A 80 8.94 -5.03 4.12
CA VAL A 80 9.12 -6.43 4.51
C VAL A 80 9.53 -7.30 3.32
N TYR A 81 9.10 -6.97 2.12
CA TYR A 81 9.42 -7.74 0.90
C TYR A 81 10.87 -7.64 0.44
N ILE A 82 11.61 -6.68 0.98
CA ILE A 82 13.08 -6.52 0.79
C ILE A 82 13.88 -6.94 2.03
N GLY A 83 13.31 -7.79 2.89
CA GLY A 83 13.99 -8.28 4.09
C GLY A 83 14.07 -7.29 5.24
N THR A 84 13.36 -6.16 5.20
CA THR A 84 13.40 -5.09 6.21
C THR A 84 12.17 -5.12 7.10
N THR A 85 12.36 -5.23 8.40
CA THR A 85 11.29 -5.11 9.40
C THR A 85 11.17 -3.67 9.88
N VAL A 86 9.96 -3.13 9.87
CA VAL A 86 9.66 -1.79 10.39
C VAL A 86 8.67 -1.91 11.54
N GLN A 87 9.11 -1.57 12.73
CA GLN A 87 8.34 -1.59 13.97
C GLN A 87 7.96 -0.18 14.41
N ASN A 88 7.11 -0.07 15.42
CA ASN A 88 6.67 1.19 16.03
C ASN A 88 6.00 2.17 15.08
N LYS A 89 5.39 1.68 13.98
CA LYS A 89 4.63 2.54 13.04
C LYS A 89 3.38 3.17 13.67
N ARG A 90 2.86 2.57 14.73
CA ARG A 90 1.63 3.00 15.41
C ARG A 90 1.78 2.77 16.92
N SER A 91 1.23 3.68 17.70
CA SER A 91 1.15 3.57 19.16
C SER A 91 -0.26 3.85 19.68
N ARG A 92 -0.57 3.37 20.86
CA ARG A 92 -1.77 3.79 21.58
C ARG A 92 -1.54 5.19 22.17
N ILE A 93 -2.58 6.02 22.19
CA ILE A 93 -2.47 7.38 22.73
C ILE A 93 -2.10 7.36 24.21
N SER A 94 -2.77 6.49 24.99
CA SER A 94 -2.45 6.27 26.41
C SER A 94 -2.99 4.90 26.86
N TYR A 95 -2.66 4.51 28.08
CA TYR A 95 -3.19 3.29 28.71
C TYR A 95 -4.73 3.32 28.83
N LYS A 96 -5.30 4.47 29.16
CA LYS A 96 -6.75 4.67 29.28
C LYS A 96 -7.43 4.84 27.93
N ASN A 97 -6.74 5.43 26.93
CA ASN A 97 -7.28 5.66 25.60
C ASN A 97 -6.67 4.68 24.57
N ARG A 98 -7.42 3.63 24.27
CA ARG A 98 -6.99 2.55 23.35
C ARG A 98 -6.94 2.97 21.85
N LYS A 99 -7.31 4.21 21.52
CA LYS A 99 -7.21 4.69 20.13
C LYS A 99 -5.77 4.62 19.65
N ILE A 100 -5.58 4.09 18.45
CA ILE A 100 -4.28 3.94 17.80
C ILE A 100 -4.03 5.13 16.90
N ARG A 101 -2.86 5.74 17.01
CA ARG A 101 -2.40 6.79 16.09
C ARG A 101 -1.12 6.36 15.36
N PRO A 102 -0.90 6.85 14.12
CA PRO A 102 0.37 6.67 13.46
C PRO A 102 1.46 7.46 14.18
N ASN A 103 2.64 6.89 14.26
CA ASN A 103 3.83 7.57 14.74
C ASN A 103 4.54 8.26 13.57
N SER A 104 5.27 9.35 13.82
CA SER A 104 6.18 9.95 12.85
C SER A 104 7.26 8.94 12.42
N GLU A 105 7.77 9.07 11.21
CA GLU A 105 8.76 8.15 10.66
C GLU A 105 10.06 8.11 11.47
N GLU A 106 10.42 9.21 12.12
CA GLU A 106 11.55 9.31 13.03
C GLU A 106 11.49 8.33 14.22
N LYS A 107 10.29 7.95 14.64
CA LYS A 107 10.05 7.00 15.72
C LYS A 107 9.99 5.54 15.25
N TRP A 108 10.11 5.31 13.95
CA TRP A 108 10.08 3.95 13.43
C TRP A 108 11.40 3.25 13.71
N ILE A 109 11.31 2.01 14.14
CA ILE A 109 12.47 1.13 14.31
C ILE A 109 12.59 0.32 13.03
N ILE A 110 13.64 0.59 12.25
CA ILE A 110 13.89 -0.08 10.97
C ILE A 110 15.08 -1.00 11.18
N VAL A 111 14.89 -2.29 10.93
CA VAL A 111 15.93 -3.31 11.01
C VAL A 111 16.01 -3.99 9.64
N GLU A 112 17.16 -3.87 8.99
CA GLU A 112 17.42 -4.49 7.69
C GLU A 112 17.90 -5.95 7.86
N ASN A 113 17.75 -6.75 6.80
CA ASN A 113 18.23 -8.14 6.73
C ASN A 113 17.69 -9.05 7.86
N THR A 114 16.43 -8.83 8.27
CA THR A 114 15.80 -9.65 9.31
C THR A 114 15.30 -11.00 8.80
N HIS A 115 15.11 -11.16 7.50
CA HIS A 115 14.60 -12.35 6.83
C HIS A 115 14.94 -12.32 5.34
N GLU A 116 14.78 -13.45 4.68
CA GLU A 116 15.02 -13.59 3.24
C GLU A 116 14.04 -12.70 2.44
N PRO A 117 14.54 -11.85 1.50
CA PRO A 117 13.70 -11.00 0.68
C PRO A 117 13.00 -11.79 -0.43
N ILE A 118 11.72 -11.49 -0.70
CA ILE A 118 10.98 -12.00 -1.86
C ILE A 118 11.30 -11.18 -3.10
N ILE A 119 11.59 -9.88 -2.94
CA ILE A 119 11.78 -8.91 -4.00
C ILE A 119 13.16 -8.26 -3.86
N ASP A 120 13.85 -8.09 -4.99
CA ASP A 120 15.12 -7.34 -5.04
C ASP A 120 14.87 -5.85 -4.72
N LYS A 121 15.80 -5.26 -3.96
CA LYS A 121 15.76 -3.85 -3.56
C LYS A 121 15.66 -2.90 -4.76
N LYS A 122 16.34 -3.22 -5.88
CA LYS A 122 16.29 -2.42 -7.11
C LYS A 122 14.88 -2.35 -7.70
N ILE A 123 14.18 -3.49 -7.75
CA ILE A 123 12.79 -3.57 -8.24
C ILE A 123 11.88 -2.78 -7.30
N PHE A 124 12.05 -2.94 -5.99
CA PHE A 124 11.26 -2.21 -5.00
C PHE A 124 11.43 -0.70 -5.16
N ASP A 125 12.66 -0.19 -5.24
CA ASP A 125 12.96 1.23 -5.39
C ASP A 125 12.39 1.82 -6.69
N THR A 126 12.46 1.06 -7.79
CA THR A 126 11.85 1.45 -9.07
C THR A 126 10.33 1.61 -8.92
N VAL A 127 9.68 0.66 -8.28
CA VAL A 127 8.23 0.70 -8.03
C VAL A 127 7.85 1.87 -7.12
N GLN A 128 8.65 2.18 -6.08
CA GLN A 128 8.39 3.35 -5.21
C GLN A 128 8.41 4.66 -6.02
N LYS A 129 9.38 4.85 -6.89
CA LYS A 129 9.46 6.04 -7.76
C LYS A 129 8.23 6.17 -8.65
N MET A 130 7.78 5.08 -9.28
CA MET A 130 6.60 5.06 -10.15
C MET A 130 5.30 5.36 -9.37
N VAL A 131 5.16 4.81 -8.17
CA VAL A 131 3.98 5.05 -7.31
C VAL A 131 3.91 6.51 -6.85
N ILE A 132 5.06 7.15 -6.58
CA ILE A 132 5.12 8.58 -6.23
C ILE A 132 4.67 9.43 -7.41
N VAL A 133 5.18 9.19 -8.61
CA VAL A 133 4.81 9.92 -9.84
C VAL A 133 3.33 9.80 -10.14
N GLN A 134 2.75 8.59 -10.02
CA GLN A 134 1.31 8.38 -10.24
C GLN A 134 0.44 9.15 -9.23
N ASN A 135 0.87 9.28 -7.98
CA ASN A 135 0.16 10.07 -6.97
C ASN A 135 0.25 11.57 -7.26
N TYR A 136 1.38 12.07 -7.75
CA TYR A 136 1.58 13.47 -8.13
C TYR A 136 0.64 13.85 -9.29
N ASN A 137 0.65 13.09 -10.37
CA ASN A 137 -0.22 13.32 -11.53
C ASN A 137 -1.72 13.25 -11.19
N ARG A 138 -2.10 12.47 -10.18
CA ARG A 138 -3.50 12.39 -9.72
C ARG A 138 -3.93 13.65 -8.98
N ASN A 139 -3.02 14.32 -8.29
CA ASN A 139 -3.31 15.58 -7.59
C ASN A 139 -3.39 16.76 -8.56
N GLU A 140 -2.60 16.74 -9.64
CA GLU A 140 -2.69 17.76 -10.70
C GLU A 140 -4.00 17.66 -11.51
N LYS A 141 -4.50 16.43 -11.76
CA LYS A 141 -5.81 16.23 -12.41
C LYS A 141 -7.02 16.71 -11.60
N LYS A 142 -6.85 17.11 -10.35
CA LYS A 142 -7.93 17.73 -9.55
C LYS A 142 -8.26 19.17 -9.98
N ASN A 143 -7.36 19.84 -10.69
CA ASN A 143 -7.56 21.19 -11.18
C ASN A 143 -7.96 21.15 -12.67
N MET A 144 -9.09 20.47 -12.99
CA MET A 144 -9.57 20.36 -14.38
C MET A 144 -10.47 21.49 -14.84
N PHE A 145 -10.73 22.47 -14.00
CA PHE A 145 -11.48 23.66 -14.42
C PHE A 145 -10.53 24.83 -14.65
N LEU A 146 -10.59 25.39 -15.84
CA LEU A 146 -9.71 26.49 -16.31
C LEU A 146 -9.69 27.68 -15.34
N LEU A 147 -10.76 27.85 -14.55
CA LEU A 147 -10.96 28.95 -13.60
C LEU A 147 -10.84 28.49 -12.12
N ASP A 148 -10.45 27.24 -11.86
CA ASP A 148 -10.34 26.77 -10.49
C ASP A 148 -9.19 27.49 -9.78
N GLY A 149 -9.56 28.17 -8.72
CA GLY A 149 -8.61 29.00 -7.95
C GLY A 149 -8.47 30.46 -8.40
N LEU A 150 -9.08 30.87 -9.50
CA LEU A 150 -9.05 32.24 -10.00
C LEU A 150 -10.33 33.03 -9.69
N LEU A 151 -11.40 32.36 -9.25
CA LEU A 151 -12.67 32.99 -8.96
C LEU A 151 -12.75 33.42 -7.48
N PHE A 152 -13.04 34.68 -7.28
CA PHE A 152 -13.26 35.27 -5.96
C PHE A 152 -14.62 36.04 -5.95
N CYS A 153 -15.31 35.99 -4.82
CA CYS A 153 -16.51 36.79 -4.64
C CYS A 153 -16.16 38.29 -4.67
N TYR A 154 -16.88 39.05 -5.44
CA TYR A 154 -16.64 40.51 -5.55
C TYR A 154 -16.82 41.23 -4.21
N GLU A 155 -17.83 40.85 -3.43
CA GLU A 155 -18.19 41.50 -2.16
C GLU A 155 -17.27 41.07 -1.01
N CYS A 156 -17.20 39.74 -0.74
CA CYS A 156 -16.49 39.22 0.44
C CYS A 156 -15.05 38.75 0.17
N LYS A 157 -14.60 38.82 -1.11
CA LYS A 157 -13.25 38.37 -1.57
C LYS A 157 -12.90 36.92 -1.26
N HIS A 158 -13.86 36.11 -0.81
CA HIS A 158 -13.64 34.68 -0.60
C HIS A 158 -13.50 33.92 -1.93
N LYS A 159 -12.64 32.92 -1.93
CA LYS A 159 -12.40 32.03 -3.08
C LYS A 159 -13.65 31.19 -3.37
N ILE A 160 -14.13 31.23 -4.60
CA ILE A 160 -15.27 30.45 -5.07
C ILE A 160 -14.74 29.13 -5.66
N GLY A 161 -15.16 28.01 -5.07
CA GLY A 161 -14.85 26.69 -5.59
C GLY A 161 -15.87 26.24 -6.65
N VAL A 162 -15.39 25.74 -7.78
CA VAL A 162 -16.25 25.13 -8.81
C VAL A 162 -16.61 23.71 -8.39
N ARG A 163 -17.89 23.43 -8.16
CA ARG A 163 -18.38 22.06 -7.93
C ARG A 163 -18.92 21.51 -9.24
N GLY A 164 -18.27 20.47 -9.78
CA GLY A 164 -18.83 19.69 -10.88
C GLY A 164 -20.12 18.98 -10.43
N LYS A 165 -21.21 19.05 -11.24
CA LYS A 165 -22.40 18.20 -11.05
C LYS A 165 -21.95 16.73 -11.16
N LYS A 166 -22.25 15.94 -10.15
CA LYS A 166 -22.26 14.49 -10.31
C LYS A 166 -23.46 14.17 -11.17
N ASN A 167 -23.21 13.77 -12.44
CA ASN A 167 -24.24 13.11 -13.23
C ASN A 167 -24.60 11.80 -12.52
N GLY A 168 -25.89 11.69 -12.13
CA GLY A 168 -26.48 10.48 -11.55
C GLY A 168 -26.56 9.34 -12.55
#